data_86d962f53aae66c53702f56658befc6b
#
_entry.id   86d962f53aae66c53702f56658befc6b
#
_cell.length_a   1.000
_cell.length_b   1.000
_cell.length_c   1.000
_cell.angle_alpha   90.00
_cell.angle_beta   90.00
_cell.angle_gamma   90.00
#
_symmetry.space_group_name_H-M   'P 1'
#
loop_
_entity.id
_entity.type
_entity.pdbx_description
1 polymer ?
#
loop_
_entity_poly.entity_id
_entity_poly.type
_entity_poly.pdbx_seq_one_letter_code
_entity_poly.pdbx_strand_id
1 'polypeptide(L)'
;MSDFTSPWQGYDFSGLSAALSRIQEITRPALEALQNIQSTLQPIVEALEQYKPKVEEIGQVLLHVSRRFSEIEKMGDAQFVFWDYMTEEYVDAIVDSENINKTLREQMIRERFSKVYRTIDKTLSSAVMHKHKRLYSQSVKAFRNGGNDLAVTGFTSVFDGLLADTSGNPAASLKPRINVIKHKLDNDEFLDNDEYAMLTLALTLEKTLDSFSAPSDFKGKEPTGLNRHWIAHGRSTRKKSKIDCVKMINLI
;
A
#
# COMPACT_ATOMS: atom_id res chain seq x y z
N MET A 1 29.21 -17.58 -13.90
CA MET A 1 27.75 -17.37 -14.00
C MET A 1 27.18 -17.84 -12.68
N SER A 2 26.92 -16.92 -11.78
CA SER A 2 26.36 -17.22 -10.47
C SER A 2 24.84 -17.26 -10.61
N ASP A 3 24.25 -18.40 -10.29
CA ASP A 3 22.82 -18.61 -10.24
C ASP A 3 22.18 -17.55 -9.36
N PHE A 4 21.45 -16.66 -10.02
CA PHE A 4 20.66 -15.63 -9.38
C PHE A 4 19.35 -16.29 -8.90
N THR A 5 19.37 -16.89 -7.73
CA THR A 5 18.15 -17.33 -7.07
C THR A 5 17.35 -16.09 -6.67
N SER A 6 16.18 -15.92 -7.26
CA SER A 6 15.21 -14.89 -6.85
C SER A 6 15.01 -14.99 -5.33
N PRO A 7 15.04 -13.86 -4.57
CA PRO A 7 14.76 -13.90 -3.12
C PRO A 7 13.33 -14.32 -2.78
N TRP A 8 12.49 -14.47 -3.80
CA TRP A 8 11.14 -15.03 -3.74
C TRP A 8 11.08 -16.52 -4.15
N GLN A 9 12.25 -17.17 -4.40
CA GLN A 9 12.32 -18.62 -4.59
C GLN A 9 11.96 -19.31 -3.25
N GLY A 10 10.74 -19.80 -3.16
CA GLY A 10 10.17 -20.42 -1.97
C GLY A 10 8.90 -19.73 -1.47
N TYR A 11 8.58 -18.57 -2.03
CA TYR A 11 7.27 -17.97 -1.87
C TYR A 11 6.48 -18.28 -3.14
N ASP A 12 5.50 -19.14 -3.00
CA ASP A 12 4.52 -19.40 -4.05
C ASP A 12 3.51 -18.25 -4.01
N PHE A 13 3.64 -17.25 -4.91
CA PHE A 13 2.69 -16.16 -5.08
C PHE A 13 1.54 -16.53 -6.02
N SER A 14 1.37 -17.80 -6.46
CA SER A 14 0.35 -18.22 -7.43
C SER A 14 -1.08 -18.23 -6.89
N GLY A 15 -1.24 -18.13 -5.57
CA GLY A 15 -2.58 -18.09 -4.94
C GLY A 15 -3.08 -16.71 -4.58
N LEU A 16 -2.20 -15.69 -4.56
CA LEU A 16 -2.64 -14.34 -4.16
C LEU A 16 -3.65 -13.74 -5.16
N SER A 17 -3.59 -14.08 -6.43
CA SER A 17 -4.51 -13.67 -7.46
C SER A 17 -5.79 -14.47 -7.54
N ALA A 18 -5.66 -15.77 -7.42
CA ALA A 18 -6.89 -16.55 -7.23
C ALA A 18 -7.61 -16.06 -5.97
N ALA A 19 -6.86 -15.63 -4.95
CA ALA A 19 -7.40 -15.02 -3.75
C ALA A 19 -7.92 -13.61 -4.00
N LEU A 20 -7.18 -12.74 -4.70
CA LEU A 20 -7.66 -11.41 -5.08
C LEU A 20 -8.78 -11.47 -6.11
N SER A 21 -8.74 -12.39 -7.09
CA SER A 21 -9.87 -12.63 -8.00
C SER A 21 -11.05 -13.25 -7.28
N ARG A 22 -10.84 -14.21 -6.37
CA ARG A 22 -11.90 -14.69 -5.47
C ARG A 22 -12.35 -13.63 -4.48
N ILE A 23 -11.46 -12.80 -3.97
CA ILE A 23 -11.80 -11.67 -3.10
C ILE A 23 -12.44 -10.55 -3.92
N GLN A 24 -12.04 -10.26 -5.16
CA GLN A 24 -12.77 -9.38 -6.08
C GLN A 24 -14.09 -10.00 -6.54
N GLU A 25 -14.15 -11.31 -6.78
CA GLU A 25 -15.41 -12.01 -7.02
C GLU A 25 -16.31 -12.09 -5.77
N ILE A 26 -15.71 -12.26 -4.59
CA ILE A 26 -16.43 -12.29 -3.31
C ILE A 26 -16.65 -10.87 -2.75
N THR A 27 -15.73 -9.92 -2.94
CA THR A 27 -15.84 -8.56 -2.41
C THR A 27 -16.45 -7.58 -3.42
N ARG A 28 -16.35 -7.80 -4.74
CA ARG A 28 -17.12 -7.01 -5.70
C ARG A 28 -18.64 -7.22 -5.51
N PRO A 29 -19.19 -8.45 -5.42
CA PRO A 29 -20.56 -8.66 -5.00
C PRO A 29 -20.82 -8.24 -3.56
N ALA A 30 -19.84 -8.29 -2.66
CA ALA A 30 -19.99 -7.82 -1.28
C ALA A 30 -19.85 -6.30 -1.15
N LEU A 31 -19.06 -5.62 -1.97
CA LEU A 31 -19.00 -4.15 -2.08
C LEU A 31 -20.19 -3.59 -2.89
N GLU A 32 -20.57 -4.25 -3.96
CA GLU A 32 -21.82 -3.96 -4.67
C GLU A 32 -23.04 -4.35 -3.83
N ALA A 33 -22.99 -5.47 -3.08
CA ALA A 33 -24.00 -5.83 -2.08
C ALA A 33 -23.92 -4.92 -0.85
N LEU A 34 -22.80 -4.41 -0.41
CA LEU A 34 -22.70 -3.39 0.65
C LEU A 34 -23.20 -2.02 0.18
N GLN A 35 -22.96 -1.64 -1.06
CA GLN A 35 -23.59 -0.46 -1.67
C GLN A 35 -25.09 -0.68 -1.91
N ASN A 36 -25.48 -1.89 -2.33
CA ASN A 36 -26.87 -2.30 -2.44
C ASN A 36 -27.51 -2.68 -1.10
N ILE A 37 -26.77 -3.20 -0.12
CA ILE A 37 -27.18 -3.46 1.26
C ILE A 37 -27.51 -2.13 1.98
N GLN A 38 -26.79 -1.06 1.73
CA GLN A 38 -27.13 0.26 2.29
C GLN A 38 -28.49 0.77 1.77
N SER A 39 -28.86 0.44 0.54
CA SER A 39 -30.18 0.77 -0.04
C SER A 39 -31.28 -0.30 0.20
N THR A 40 -30.89 -1.55 0.48
CA THR A 40 -31.80 -2.68 0.65
C THR A 40 -31.98 -3.09 2.11
N LEU A 41 -31.07 -2.68 3.02
CA LEU A 41 -31.20 -2.94 4.47
C LEU A 41 -32.34 -2.15 5.12
N GLN A 42 -32.73 -0.99 4.58
CA GLN A 42 -33.82 -0.22 5.13
C GLN A 42 -35.15 -1.04 5.16
N PRO A 43 -35.60 -1.69 4.06
CA PRO A 43 -36.78 -2.55 4.06
C PRO A 43 -36.59 -3.85 4.84
N ILE A 44 -35.36 -4.40 4.90
CA ILE A 44 -35.07 -5.65 5.61
C ILE A 44 -34.99 -5.41 7.13
N VAL A 45 -34.48 -4.28 7.56
CA VAL A 45 -34.50 -3.85 8.97
C VAL A 45 -35.96 -3.67 9.44
N GLU A 46 -36.81 -3.07 8.61
CA GLU A 46 -38.25 -2.94 8.91
C GLU A 46 -38.96 -4.31 8.97
N ALA A 47 -38.58 -5.28 8.12
CA ALA A 47 -39.16 -6.63 8.12
C ALA A 47 -38.58 -7.54 9.24
N LEU A 48 -37.41 -7.21 9.80
CA LEU A 48 -36.72 -8.01 10.81
C LEU A 48 -36.83 -7.45 12.24
N GLU A 49 -37.74 -6.50 12.49
CA GLU A 49 -38.00 -6.00 13.87
C GLU A 49 -38.33 -7.12 14.87
N GLN A 50 -38.80 -8.28 14.41
CA GLN A 50 -39.03 -9.48 15.23
C GLN A 50 -37.73 -10.21 15.66
N TYR A 51 -36.57 -9.92 15.02
CA TYR A 51 -35.27 -10.57 15.30
C TYR A 51 -34.21 -9.57 15.78
N LYS A 52 -34.68 -8.46 16.30
CA LYS A 52 -33.91 -7.26 16.68
C LYS A 52 -32.52 -7.48 17.31
N PRO A 53 -32.29 -8.36 18.32
CA PRO A 53 -31.00 -8.43 19.01
C PRO A 53 -29.86 -8.99 18.12
N LYS A 54 -30.16 -10.06 17.35
CA LYS A 54 -29.15 -10.69 16.47
C LYS A 54 -28.84 -9.87 15.23
N VAL A 55 -29.83 -9.16 14.70
CA VAL A 55 -29.70 -8.30 13.53
C VAL A 55 -28.90 -7.03 13.86
N GLU A 56 -29.10 -6.47 15.06
CA GLU A 56 -28.28 -5.37 15.55
C GLU A 56 -26.81 -5.76 15.70
N GLU A 57 -26.53 -6.95 16.25
CA GLU A 57 -25.16 -7.48 16.40
C GLU A 57 -24.50 -7.69 15.03
N ILE A 58 -25.17 -8.36 14.08
CA ILE A 58 -24.70 -8.56 12.71
C ILE A 58 -24.54 -7.21 11.99
N GLY A 59 -25.47 -6.29 12.15
CA GLY A 59 -25.40 -4.94 11.60
C GLY A 59 -24.20 -4.16 12.12
N GLN A 60 -23.91 -4.25 13.41
CA GLN A 60 -22.73 -3.61 14.01
C GLN A 60 -21.43 -4.22 13.51
N VAL A 61 -21.37 -5.55 13.36
CA VAL A 61 -20.19 -6.23 12.79
C VAL A 61 -19.97 -5.81 11.33
N LEU A 62 -21.02 -5.81 10.50
CA LEU A 62 -20.94 -5.40 9.10
C LEU A 62 -20.54 -3.92 8.95
N LEU A 63 -21.09 -3.04 9.79
CA LEU A 63 -20.72 -1.63 9.83
C LEU A 63 -19.26 -1.45 10.24
N HIS A 64 -18.80 -2.20 11.24
CA HIS A 64 -17.41 -2.16 11.68
C HIS A 64 -16.45 -2.62 10.57
N VAL A 65 -16.74 -3.75 9.93
CA VAL A 65 -15.95 -4.29 8.82
C VAL A 65 -15.94 -3.32 7.63
N SER A 66 -17.11 -2.82 7.21
CA SER A 66 -17.24 -1.86 6.12
C SER A 66 -16.44 -0.57 6.40
N ARG A 67 -16.52 -0.09 7.63
CA ARG A 67 -15.77 1.10 8.05
C ARG A 67 -14.26 0.86 7.99
N ARG A 68 -13.77 -0.28 8.50
CA ARG A 68 -12.35 -0.62 8.42
C ARG A 68 -11.86 -0.70 6.98
N PHE A 69 -12.61 -1.32 6.07
CA PHE A 69 -12.24 -1.35 4.65
C PHE A 69 -12.17 0.06 4.04
N SER A 70 -13.13 0.93 4.34
CA SER A 70 -13.09 2.33 3.89
C SER A 70 -11.84 3.07 4.40
N GLU A 71 -11.42 2.84 5.64
CA GLU A 71 -10.21 3.46 6.20
C GLU A 71 -8.93 2.90 5.57
N ILE A 72 -8.91 1.60 5.27
CA ILE A 72 -7.81 0.96 4.53
C ILE A 72 -7.69 1.56 3.12
N GLU A 73 -8.79 1.75 2.40
CA GLU A 73 -8.77 2.41 1.09
C GLU A 73 -8.22 3.84 1.17
N LYS A 74 -8.69 4.62 2.13
CA LYS A 74 -8.17 5.99 2.38
C LYS A 74 -6.67 5.98 2.68
N MET A 75 -6.17 4.96 3.37
CA MET A 75 -4.75 4.80 3.64
C MET A 75 -3.97 4.59 2.33
N GLY A 76 -4.48 3.73 1.43
CA GLY A 76 -3.91 3.53 0.09
C GLY A 76 -3.97 4.81 -0.78
N ASP A 77 -5.10 5.53 -0.77
CA ASP A 77 -5.25 6.82 -1.46
C ASP A 77 -4.28 7.88 -0.91
N ALA A 78 -3.97 7.82 0.38
CA ALA A 78 -2.94 8.63 1.01
C ALA A 78 -1.52 8.10 0.75
N GLN A 79 -1.37 7.04 -0.04
CA GLN A 79 -0.10 6.40 -0.41
C GLN A 79 0.65 5.76 0.77
N PHE A 80 -0.06 5.17 1.70
CA PHE A 80 0.51 4.29 2.70
C PHE A 80 0.12 2.85 2.41
N VAL A 81 1.13 2.00 2.26
CA VAL A 81 0.94 0.56 2.10
C VAL A 81 0.85 -0.09 3.47
N PHE A 82 -0.14 -0.97 3.66
CA PHE A 82 -0.28 -1.76 4.88
C PHE A 82 0.71 -2.92 4.85
N TRP A 83 1.87 -2.71 5.43
CA TRP A 83 2.91 -3.73 5.51
C TRP A 83 3.91 -3.40 6.61
N ASP A 84 4.53 -4.44 7.16
CA ASP A 84 5.58 -4.36 8.18
C ASP A 84 5.15 -3.53 9.40
N TYR A 85 5.58 -2.27 9.53
CA TYR A 85 5.23 -1.42 10.66
C TYR A 85 3.83 -0.76 10.55
N MET A 86 3.21 -0.76 9.38
CA MET A 86 1.86 -0.23 9.16
C MET A 86 0.82 -1.28 9.55
N THR A 87 0.78 -1.64 10.82
CA THR A 87 -0.09 -2.66 11.42
C THR A 87 -1.48 -2.11 11.74
N GLU A 88 -2.34 -2.95 12.32
CA GLU A 88 -3.70 -2.58 12.74
C GLU A 88 -3.75 -1.35 13.63
N GLU A 89 -2.74 -1.14 14.52
CA GLU A 89 -2.65 0.07 15.35
C GLU A 89 -2.67 1.37 14.54
N TYR A 90 -2.07 1.34 13.32
CA TYR A 90 -2.10 2.50 12.42
C TYR A 90 -3.45 2.64 11.74
N VAL A 91 -4.10 1.53 11.39
CA VAL A 91 -5.47 1.55 10.85
C VAL A 91 -6.41 2.09 11.90
N ASP A 92 -6.33 1.64 13.15
CA ASP A 92 -7.14 2.16 14.25
C ASP A 92 -6.90 3.66 14.50
N ALA A 93 -5.67 4.11 14.35
CA ALA A 93 -5.34 5.52 14.53
C ALA A 93 -5.94 6.44 13.45
N ILE A 94 -6.26 5.91 12.26
CA ILE A 94 -6.86 6.69 11.17
C ILE A 94 -8.38 6.58 11.12
N VAL A 95 -8.99 5.67 11.87
CA VAL A 95 -10.45 5.58 11.99
C VAL A 95 -10.97 6.96 12.46
N ASP A 96 -11.93 7.50 11.72
CA ASP A 96 -12.48 8.86 11.94
C ASP A 96 -11.51 10.02 11.71
N SER A 97 -10.33 9.76 11.18
CA SER A 97 -9.37 10.82 10.92
C SER A 97 -9.79 11.68 9.72
N GLU A 98 -9.90 12.99 9.92
CA GLU A 98 -10.08 13.94 8.81
C GLU A 98 -8.82 14.10 7.95
N ASN A 99 -7.66 13.76 8.49
CA ASN A 99 -6.37 13.93 7.79
C ASN A 99 -5.39 12.81 8.14
N ILE A 100 -5.44 11.74 7.35
CA ILE A 100 -4.59 10.56 7.50
C ILE A 100 -3.10 10.90 7.59
N ASN A 101 -2.60 11.78 6.72
CA ASN A 101 -1.19 12.15 6.72
C ASN A 101 -0.77 12.80 8.04
N LYS A 102 -1.63 13.63 8.63
CA LYS A 102 -1.38 14.27 9.92
C LYS A 102 -1.41 13.23 11.05
N THR A 103 -2.45 12.41 11.09
CA THR A 103 -2.63 11.39 12.12
C THR A 103 -1.48 10.38 12.14
N LEU A 104 -1.13 9.82 10.98
CA LEU A 104 -0.02 8.87 10.89
C LEU A 104 1.32 9.53 11.22
N ARG A 105 1.53 10.80 10.82
CA ARG A 105 2.72 11.55 11.20
C ARG A 105 2.82 11.71 12.73
N GLU A 106 1.75 12.06 13.39
CA GLU A 106 1.71 12.22 14.85
C GLU A 106 1.96 10.90 15.57
N GLN A 107 1.39 9.79 15.07
CA GLN A 107 1.66 8.45 15.56
C GLN A 107 3.16 8.11 15.44
N MET A 108 3.76 8.30 14.26
CA MET A 108 5.17 8.02 14.02
C MET A 108 6.09 8.90 14.88
N ILE A 109 5.72 10.15 15.12
CA ILE A 109 6.45 11.05 16.01
C ILE A 109 6.40 10.53 17.46
N ARG A 110 5.24 10.11 17.95
CA ARG A 110 5.09 9.51 19.30
C ARG A 110 6.00 8.29 19.45
N GLU A 111 6.11 7.47 18.43
CA GLU A 111 6.99 6.30 18.37
C GLU A 111 8.46 6.65 18.05
N ARG A 112 8.79 7.93 17.91
CA ARG A 112 10.13 8.43 17.51
C ARG A 112 10.63 7.79 16.21
N PHE A 113 9.73 7.43 15.30
CA PHE A 113 10.03 6.72 14.06
C PHE A 113 10.74 5.37 14.27
N SER A 114 10.64 4.76 15.44
CA SER A 114 11.37 3.52 15.78
C SER A 114 11.02 2.37 14.84
N LYS A 115 9.75 2.19 14.51
CA LYS A 115 9.28 1.16 13.58
C LYS A 115 9.84 1.42 12.16
N VAL A 116 9.82 2.67 11.69
CA VAL A 116 10.39 3.06 10.39
C VAL A 116 11.90 2.75 10.32
N TYR A 117 12.65 3.08 11.35
CA TYR A 117 14.09 2.76 11.38
C TYR A 117 14.36 1.26 11.41
N ARG A 118 13.53 0.47 12.10
CA ARG A 118 13.63 -1.00 12.08
C ARG A 118 13.38 -1.54 10.67
N THR A 119 12.36 -1.04 9.95
CA THR A 119 12.10 -1.41 8.56
C THR A 119 13.29 -1.08 7.66
N ILE A 120 13.88 0.11 7.80
CA ILE A 120 15.10 0.48 7.07
C ILE A 120 16.22 -0.54 7.29
N ASP A 121 16.49 -0.91 8.54
CA ASP A 121 17.57 -1.83 8.88
C ASP A 121 17.28 -3.25 8.35
N LYS A 122 16.03 -3.71 8.41
CA LYS A 122 15.57 -4.97 7.84
C LYS A 122 15.74 -4.98 6.31
N THR A 123 15.30 -3.91 5.63
CA THR A 123 15.43 -3.74 4.18
C THR A 123 16.90 -3.76 3.75
N LEU A 124 17.78 -3.03 4.46
CA LEU A 124 19.22 -3.03 4.20
C LEU A 124 19.88 -4.40 4.33
N SER A 125 19.32 -5.27 5.16
CA SER A 125 19.81 -6.63 5.39
C SER A 125 19.24 -7.64 4.40
N SER A 126 18.22 -7.25 3.63
CA SER A 126 17.55 -8.13 2.66
C SER A 126 18.46 -8.42 1.45
N ALA A 127 18.43 -9.67 0.97
CA ALA A 127 19.13 -10.09 -0.23
C ALA A 127 18.61 -9.37 -1.49
N VAL A 128 17.32 -9.01 -1.52
CA VAL A 128 16.69 -8.26 -2.62
C VAL A 128 17.39 -6.93 -2.84
N MET A 129 17.85 -6.30 -1.76
CA MET A 129 18.49 -5.00 -1.79
C MET A 129 19.94 -5.02 -2.28
N HIS A 130 20.54 -6.18 -2.51
CA HIS A 130 21.98 -6.29 -2.78
C HIS A 130 22.45 -5.32 -3.89
N LYS A 131 21.77 -5.30 -5.04
CA LYS A 131 22.10 -4.41 -6.16
C LYS A 131 21.81 -2.93 -5.87
N HIS A 132 20.82 -2.65 -5.06
CA HIS A 132 20.31 -1.31 -4.79
C HIS A 132 20.81 -0.72 -3.45
N LYS A 133 21.53 -1.53 -2.67
CA LYS A 133 21.97 -1.21 -1.31
C LYS A 133 22.69 0.14 -1.20
N ARG A 134 23.56 0.44 -2.16
CA ARG A 134 24.35 1.70 -2.17
C ARG A 134 23.41 2.91 -2.26
N LEU A 135 22.51 2.93 -3.24
CA LEU A 135 21.60 4.06 -3.46
C LEU A 135 20.60 4.17 -2.31
N TYR A 136 20.05 3.02 -1.86
CA TYR A 136 19.14 3.00 -0.71
C TYR A 136 19.83 3.57 0.54
N SER A 137 21.06 3.17 0.86
CA SER A 137 21.83 3.69 2.01
C SER A 137 22.06 5.19 1.91
N GLN A 138 22.36 5.72 0.71
CA GLN A 138 22.52 7.15 0.49
C GLN A 138 21.19 7.90 0.71
N SER A 139 20.08 7.34 0.24
CA SER A 139 18.74 7.90 0.44
C SER A 139 18.34 7.90 1.93
N VAL A 140 18.65 6.82 2.65
CA VAL A 140 18.47 6.74 4.11
C VAL A 140 19.33 7.80 4.83
N LYS A 141 20.57 7.99 4.41
CA LYS A 141 21.43 9.04 4.99
C LYS A 141 20.84 10.44 4.77
N ALA A 142 20.34 10.70 3.55
CA ALA A 142 19.66 11.97 3.25
C ALA A 142 18.41 12.15 4.12
N PHE A 143 17.56 11.11 4.26
CA PHE A 143 16.39 11.09 5.13
C PHE A 143 16.72 11.41 6.58
N ARG A 144 17.73 10.72 7.15
CA ARG A 144 18.17 10.92 8.54
C ARG A 144 18.66 12.35 8.79
N ASN A 145 19.27 12.98 7.77
CA ASN A 145 19.78 14.36 7.83
C ASN A 145 18.76 15.43 7.41
N GLY A 146 17.50 15.06 7.18
CA GLY A 146 16.44 16.01 6.80
C GLY A 146 16.44 16.42 5.33
N GLY A 147 17.29 15.83 4.49
CA GLY A 147 17.33 16.04 3.04
C GLY A 147 16.22 15.26 2.32
N ASN A 148 14.95 15.56 2.63
CA ASN A 148 13.81 14.76 2.20
C ASN A 148 13.65 14.69 0.68
N ASP A 149 13.93 15.79 -0.05
CA ASP A 149 13.82 15.81 -1.51
C ASP A 149 14.80 14.82 -2.16
N LEU A 150 16.07 14.82 -1.70
CA LEU A 150 17.08 13.86 -2.15
C LEU A 150 16.72 12.42 -1.74
N ALA A 151 16.20 12.23 -0.53
CA ALA A 151 15.79 10.92 -0.04
C ALA A 151 14.67 10.35 -0.90
N VAL A 152 13.61 11.11 -1.15
CA VAL A 152 12.48 10.68 -1.99
C VAL A 152 12.92 10.38 -3.41
N THR A 153 13.78 11.22 -4.01
CA THR A 153 14.31 10.96 -5.35
C THR A 153 15.11 9.67 -5.41
N GLY A 154 15.98 9.45 -4.44
CA GLY A 154 16.79 8.24 -4.37
C GLY A 154 15.94 6.98 -4.10
N PHE A 155 14.97 7.06 -3.20
CA PHE A 155 14.02 5.97 -2.95
C PHE A 155 13.18 5.66 -4.19
N THR A 156 12.73 6.67 -4.95
CA THR A 156 12.00 6.47 -6.22
C THR A 156 12.85 5.67 -7.21
N SER A 157 14.13 5.99 -7.32
CA SER A 157 15.05 5.26 -8.22
C SER A 157 15.31 3.83 -7.73
N VAL A 158 15.41 3.61 -6.42
CA VAL A 158 15.52 2.26 -5.83
C VAL A 158 14.26 1.45 -6.13
N PHE A 159 13.09 2.02 -5.91
CA PHE A 159 11.81 1.37 -6.21
C PHE A 159 11.71 0.98 -7.69
N ASP A 160 12.05 1.88 -8.62
CA ASP A 160 12.06 1.59 -10.05
C ASP A 160 12.98 0.40 -10.40
N GLY A 161 14.14 0.33 -9.75
CA GLY A 161 15.09 -0.76 -9.92
C GLY A 161 14.58 -2.08 -9.36
N LEU A 162 14.04 -2.08 -8.14
CA LEU A 162 13.44 -3.26 -7.51
C LEU A 162 12.26 -3.78 -8.32
N LEU A 163 11.40 -2.88 -8.78
CA LEU A 163 10.26 -3.25 -9.61
C LEU A 163 10.69 -3.87 -10.95
N ALA A 164 11.79 -3.37 -11.55
CA ALA A 164 12.36 -3.97 -12.75
C ALA A 164 12.90 -5.39 -12.50
N ASP A 165 13.67 -5.54 -11.42
CA ASP A 165 14.25 -6.84 -11.04
C ASP A 165 13.15 -7.85 -10.67
N THR A 166 12.15 -7.46 -9.89
CA THR A 166 11.07 -8.34 -9.41
C THR A 166 10.10 -8.73 -10.54
N SER A 167 9.79 -7.79 -11.45
CA SER A 167 8.91 -8.08 -12.58
C SER A 167 9.58 -8.90 -13.66
N GLY A 168 10.92 -8.88 -13.73
CA GLY A 168 11.68 -9.45 -14.86
C GLY A 168 11.38 -8.76 -16.19
N ASN A 169 10.69 -7.61 -16.17
CA ASN A 169 10.27 -6.89 -17.37
C ASN A 169 11.21 -5.71 -17.63
N PRO A 170 12.00 -5.72 -18.73
CA PRO A 170 12.94 -4.66 -19.06
C PRO A 170 12.26 -3.38 -19.57
N ALA A 171 10.93 -3.38 -19.75
CA ALA A 171 10.21 -2.22 -20.28
C ALA A 171 10.55 -0.95 -19.50
N ALA A 172 10.77 0.16 -20.22
CA ALA A 172 11.07 1.44 -19.61
C ALA A 172 9.87 2.02 -18.84
N SER A 173 8.65 1.66 -19.24
CA SER A 173 7.44 2.16 -18.57
C SER A 173 7.09 1.34 -17.33
N LEU A 174 6.57 2.03 -16.32
CA LEU A 174 6.23 1.43 -15.03
C LEU A 174 4.99 0.53 -15.11
N LYS A 175 4.01 0.91 -15.94
CA LYS A 175 2.72 0.21 -16.03
C LYS A 175 2.84 -1.29 -16.39
N PRO A 176 3.63 -1.70 -17.40
CA PRO A 176 3.83 -3.14 -17.68
C PRO A 176 4.48 -3.88 -16.51
N ARG A 177 5.41 -3.25 -15.78
CA ARG A 177 6.06 -3.86 -14.61
C ARG A 177 5.08 -4.03 -13.46
N ILE A 178 4.27 -3.01 -13.18
CA ILE A 178 3.20 -3.07 -12.18
C ILE A 178 2.19 -4.16 -12.54
N ASN A 179 1.79 -4.26 -13.81
CA ASN A 179 0.86 -5.30 -14.25
C ASN A 179 1.43 -6.71 -14.01
N VAL A 180 2.74 -6.92 -14.23
CA VAL A 180 3.37 -8.22 -13.91
C VAL A 180 3.33 -8.50 -12.41
N ILE A 181 3.59 -7.49 -11.57
CA ILE A 181 3.49 -7.65 -10.11
C ILE A 181 2.04 -7.92 -9.69
N LYS A 182 1.08 -7.14 -10.20
CA LYS A 182 -0.35 -7.39 -9.96
C LYS A 182 -0.71 -8.82 -10.36
N HIS A 183 -0.32 -9.26 -11.55
CA HIS A 183 -0.59 -10.63 -12.02
C HIS A 183 0.10 -11.70 -11.17
N LYS A 184 1.30 -11.44 -10.67
CA LYS A 184 1.97 -12.36 -9.73
C LYS A 184 1.27 -12.36 -8.37
N LEU A 185 0.90 -11.20 -7.86
CA LEU A 185 0.05 -11.08 -6.69
C LEU A 185 -1.27 -11.83 -6.92
N ASP A 186 -1.83 -11.75 -8.10
CA ASP A 186 -3.03 -12.41 -8.55
C ASP A 186 -2.96 -13.94 -8.65
N ASN A 187 -1.85 -14.61 -8.78
CA ASN A 187 -1.76 -16.07 -9.01
C ASN A 187 -1.18 -16.85 -7.82
N ASP A 188 -1.04 -16.25 -6.65
CA ASP A 188 -0.35 -16.89 -5.51
C ASP A 188 -1.27 -17.37 -4.40
N GLU A 189 -1.01 -18.60 -3.91
CA GLU A 189 -1.74 -19.28 -2.85
C GLU A 189 -1.29 -18.85 -1.42
N PHE A 190 -1.14 -17.56 -1.19
CA PHE A 190 -0.68 -17.01 0.11
C PHE A 190 -1.71 -17.11 1.24
N LEU A 191 -2.75 -17.90 1.10
CA LEU A 191 -3.96 -17.83 1.92
C LEU A 191 -3.92 -18.58 3.24
N ASP A 192 -2.78 -19.08 3.68
CA ASP A 192 -2.83 -20.02 4.82
C ASP A 192 -2.79 -19.40 6.23
N ASN A 193 -2.48 -18.11 6.45
CA ASN A 193 -2.36 -17.62 7.84
C ASN A 193 -2.84 -16.21 8.16
N ASP A 194 -3.10 -15.32 7.19
CA ASP A 194 -3.62 -13.97 7.50
C ASP A 194 -4.28 -13.31 6.28
N GLU A 195 -5.44 -13.85 5.88
CA GLU A 195 -6.22 -13.35 4.73
C GLU A 195 -6.51 -11.85 4.83
N TYR A 196 -6.76 -11.36 6.06
CA TYR A 196 -7.04 -9.95 6.29
C TYR A 196 -5.83 -9.05 6.03
N ALA A 197 -4.66 -9.42 6.55
CA ALA A 197 -3.44 -8.65 6.34
C ALA A 197 -3.05 -8.63 4.86
N MET A 198 -3.18 -9.74 4.16
CA MET A 198 -2.88 -9.84 2.73
C MET A 198 -3.86 -9.03 1.87
N LEU A 199 -5.16 -9.07 2.18
CA LEU A 199 -6.16 -8.23 1.52
C LEU A 199 -5.86 -6.75 1.72
N THR A 200 -5.56 -6.37 2.96
CA THR A 200 -5.23 -4.99 3.32
C THR A 200 -3.97 -4.51 2.59
N LEU A 201 -2.93 -5.38 2.53
CA LEU A 201 -1.74 -5.11 1.74
C LEU A 201 -2.08 -4.90 0.26
N ALA A 202 -2.82 -5.81 -0.34
CA ALA A 202 -3.17 -5.77 -1.75
C ALA A 202 -3.94 -4.48 -2.11
N LEU A 203 -4.98 -4.15 -1.35
CA LEU A 203 -5.79 -2.94 -1.56
C LEU A 203 -4.95 -1.66 -1.43
N THR A 204 -4.14 -1.54 -0.39
CA THR A 204 -3.34 -0.35 -0.16
C THR A 204 -2.19 -0.23 -1.17
N LEU A 205 -1.58 -1.35 -1.56
CA LEU A 205 -0.53 -1.40 -2.56
C LEU A 205 -1.07 -1.01 -3.94
N GLU A 206 -2.20 -1.56 -4.35
CA GLU A 206 -2.83 -1.23 -5.64
C GLU A 206 -3.13 0.26 -5.76
N LYS A 207 -3.83 0.84 -4.79
CA LYS A 207 -4.15 2.27 -4.74
C LYS A 207 -2.89 3.14 -4.76
N THR A 208 -1.88 2.76 -3.96
CA THR A 208 -0.60 3.47 -3.91
C THR A 208 0.12 3.42 -5.26
N LEU A 209 0.21 2.25 -5.88
CA LEU A 209 0.87 2.08 -7.19
C LEU A 209 0.16 2.86 -8.28
N ASP A 210 -1.17 2.84 -8.33
CA ASP A 210 -1.95 3.56 -9.34
C ASP A 210 -1.72 5.08 -9.23
N SER A 211 -1.78 5.63 -8.02
CA SER A 211 -1.56 7.08 -7.81
C SER A 211 -0.09 7.48 -8.04
N PHE A 212 0.86 6.67 -7.58
CA PHE A 212 2.30 6.93 -7.72
C PHE A 212 2.77 6.84 -9.17
N SER A 213 2.21 5.90 -9.95
CA SER A 213 2.57 5.68 -11.34
C SER A 213 1.69 6.42 -12.35
N ALA A 214 0.70 7.18 -11.89
CA ALA A 214 -0.22 7.90 -12.76
C ALA A 214 0.55 8.73 -13.80
N PRO A 215 0.23 8.58 -15.11
CA PRO A 215 0.94 9.28 -16.17
C PRO A 215 0.73 10.79 -16.04
N SER A 216 1.72 11.56 -16.49
CA SER A 216 1.63 13.02 -16.51
C SER A 216 2.22 13.57 -17.80
N ASP A 217 1.54 14.53 -18.38
CA ASP A 217 2.03 15.36 -19.50
C ASP A 217 2.77 16.61 -19.02
N PHE A 218 2.86 16.81 -17.70
CA PHE A 218 3.47 17.98 -17.03
C PHE A 218 2.86 19.35 -17.39
N LYS A 219 1.71 19.40 -18.06
CA LYS A 219 1.02 20.64 -18.40
C LYS A 219 0.11 21.13 -17.27
N GLY A 220 -0.33 20.20 -16.44
CA GLY A 220 -1.20 20.48 -15.32
C GLY A 220 -0.44 20.80 -14.02
N LYS A 221 -1.19 20.91 -12.94
CA LYS A 221 -0.67 21.07 -11.58
C LYS A 221 -0.04 19.77 -11.09
N GLU A 222 1.09 19.89 -10.37
CA GLU A 222 1.70 18.74 -9.69
C GLU A 222 0.68 18.06 -8.74
N PRO A 223 0.54 16.73 -8.76
CA PRO A 223 -0.31 16.01 -7.83
C PRO A 223 0.08 16.29 -6.37
N THR A 224 -0.91 16.28 -5.48
CA THR A 224 -0.68 16.47 -4.04
C THR A 224 0.08 15.32 -3.39
N GLY A 225 -0.09 14.10 -3.90
CA GLY A 225 0.66 12.91 -3.50
C GLY A 225 2.04 12.80 -4.17
N LEU A 226 2.73 11.70 -3.88
CA LEU A 226 3.94 11.34 -4.60
C LEU A 226 3.56 10.86 -6.01
N ASN A 227 4.28 11.34 -7.01
CA ASN A 227 4.13 10.86 -8.37
C ASN A 227 5.51 10.62 -8.98
N ARG A 228 5.73 9.41 -9.44
CA ARG A 228 7.01 8.96 -10.00
C ARG A 228 7.47 9.80 -11.18
N HIS A 229 6.56 10.16 -12.09
CA HIS A 229 6.92 10.94 -13.27
C HIS A 229 7.44 12.33 -12.90
N TRP A 230 6.76 13.03 -12.00
CA TRP A 230 7.21 14.33 -11.52
C TRP A 230 8.53 14.27 -10.79
N ILE A 231 8.75 13.24 -9.97
CA ILE A 231 9.98 13.06 -9.19
C ILE A 231 11.14 12.65 -10.12
N ALA A 232 10.97 11.60 -10.92
CA ALA A 232 12.03 11.05 -11.75
C ALA A 232 12.50 12.01 -12.86
N HIS A 233 11.62 12.87 -13.37
CA HIS A 233 11.96 13.87 -14.37
C HIS A 233 12.40 15.23 -13.78
N GLY A 234 12.57 15.32 -12.45
CA GLY A 234 12.99 16.55 -11.78
C GLY A 234 11.97 17.71 -11.92
N ARG A 235 10.72 17.39 -12.21
CA ARG A 235 9.63 18.35 -12.39
C ARG A 235 8.89 18.68 -11.10
N SER A 236 9.10 17.89 -10.05
CA SER A 236 8.45 18.12 -8.76
C SER A 236 9.02 19.37 -8.10
N THR A 237 8.15 20.34 -7.86
CA THR A 237 8.49 21.60 -7.18
C THR A 237 8.00 21.63 -5.73
N ARG A 238 7.15 20.69 -5.36
CA ARG A 238 6.64 20.54 -4.00
C ARG A 238 7.76 20.04 -3.08
N LYS A 239 8.02 20.77 -2.01
CA LYS A 239 8.95 20.34 -0.95
C LYS A 239 8.49 19.02 -0.36
N LYS A 240 9.37 18.03 -0.35
CA LYS A 240 9.07 16.73 0.24
C LYS A 240 9.18 16.77 1.76
N SER A 241 8.23 16.10 2.40
CA SER A 241 8.15 15.97 3.85
C SER A 241 8.84 14.69 4.33
N LYS A 242 9.06 14.60 5.63
CA LYS A 242 9.52 13.35 6.26
C LYS A 242 8.54 12.19 6.02
N ILE A 243 7.24 12.50 5.95
CA ILE A 243 6.19 11.52 5.67
C ILE A 243 6.27 11.02 4.23
N ASP A 244 6.62 11.85 3.26
CA ASP A 244 6.85 11.41 1.87
C ASP A 244 7.99 10.38 1.80
N CYS A 245 9.04 10.57 2.59
CA CYS A 245 10.12 9.57 2.70
C CYS A 245 9.61 8.26 3.31
N VAL A 246 8.78 8.33 4.35
CA VAL A 246 8.20 7.16 5.01
C VAL A 246 7.32 6.37 4.03
N LYS A 247 6.50 7.03 3.23
CA LYS A 247 5.70 6.38 2.17
C LYS A 247 6.57 5.59 1.21
N MET A 248 7.68 6.17 0.78
CA MET A 248 8.63 5.48 -0.10
C MET A 248 9.35 4.32 0.59
N ILE A 249 9.74 4.47 1.86
CA ILE A 249 10.36 3.39 2.64
C ILE A 249 9.39 2.21 2.80
N ASN A 250 8.11 2.51 2.97
CA ASN A 250 7.07 1.49 3.14
C ASN A 250 6.69 0.80 1.81
N LEU A 251 6.93 1.46 0.68
CA LEU A 251 6.68 0.91 -0.66
C LEU A 251 7.84 0.02 -1.16
N ILE A 252 9.04 0.20 -0.64
CA ILE A 252 10.26 -0.55 -0.97
C ILE A 252 10.36 -1.83 -0.15
#